data_814f59896a9f823125ac9957d92e4f2c
#
_entry.id   814f59896a9f823125ac9957d92e4f2c
#
_cell.length_a   1.000
_cell.length_b   1.000
_cell.length_c   1.000
_cell.angle_alpha   90.00
_cell.angle_beta   90.00
_cell.angle_gamma   90.00
#
_symmetry.space_group_name_H-M   'P 1'
#
loop_
_entity.id
_entity.type
_entity.pdbx_description
1 polymer ?
#
loop_
_entity_poly.entity_id
_entity_poly.type
_entity_poly.pdbx_seq_one_letter_code
_entity_poly.pdbx_strand_id
1 'polypeptide(L)'
;MDTQWVDSSQHLYQYGICIDSLDVKEYLMKNGDNPASIFSGLGFSALKADSISRASTHVLDPTKLRAGMHYYTFSTVDSLETIRYIAFAKSLTDYAVIDLTGDTINAYEFNKPITLKKKYTEGVLNSSLWNVIKANGGDPYLAIKISDVYAWQIDFFDIKDGDSF
;
A
#
# COMPACT_ATOMS: atom_id res chain seq x y z
N MET A 1 25.67 26.76 10.50
CA MET A 1 25.93 25.88 9.33
C MET A 1 26.19 24.51 9.88
N ASP A 2 25.12 23.75 10.14
CA ASP A 2 25.21 22.40 10.65
C ASP A 2 25.39 21.46 9.46
N THR A 3 26.60 20.95 9.34
CA THR A 3 26.96 19.92 8.38
C THR A 3 26.35 18.62 8.89
N GLN A 4 25.17 18.26 8.42
CA GLN A 4 24.65 16.90 8.61
C GLN A 4 25.60 15.95 7.89
N TRP A 5 26.36 15.20 8.67
CA TRP A 5 27.09 14.04 8.19
C TRP A 5 26.04 12.98 7.82
N VAL A 6 25.77 12.83 6.53
CA VAL A 6 24.98 11.70 6.03
C VAL A 6 25.87 10.47 6.22
N ASP A 7 25.47 9.59 7.14
CA ASP A 7 26.08 8.28 7.30
C ASP A 7 25.90 7.53 5.97
N SER A 8 27.01 7.28 5.29
CA SER A 8 27.06 6.59 3.99
C SER A 8 26.71 5.09 4.07
N SER A 9 26.23 4.63 5.22
CA SER A 9 25.80 3.26 5.48
C SER A 9 24.27 3.08 5.52
N GLN A 10 23.46 4.08 5.18
CA GLN A 10 22.01 3.92 5.12
C GLN A 10 21.61 3.19 3.84
N HIS A 11 21.43 1.88 3.95
CA HIS A 11 20.81 1.07 2.91
C HIS A 11 19.35 1.48 2.68
N LEU A 12 18.95 1.56 1.42
CA LEU A 12 17.56 1.81 1.05
C LEU A 12 16.77 0.49 1.07
N TYR A 13 15.64 0.52 1.75
CA TYR A 13 14.76 -0.64 1.85
C TYR A 13 13.36 -0.32 1.30
N GLN A 14 12.83 -1.24 0.50
CA GLN A 14 11.45 -1.20 0.05
C GLN A 14 10.82 -2.59 0.25
N TYR A 15 9.71 -2.64 0.97
CA TYR A 15 9.01 -3.89 1.33
C TYR A 15 9.89 -4.94 2.02
N GLY A 16 10.86 -4.49 2.83
CA GLY A 16 11.84 -5.35 3.50
C GLY A 16 13.01 -5.81 2.62
N ILE A 17 13.05 -5.38 1.36
CA ILE A 17 14.10 -5.71 0.38
C ILE A 17 15.10 -4.56 0.34
N CYS A 18 16.40 -4.86 0.46
CA CYS A 18 17.46 -3.89 0.21
C CYS A 18 17.52 -3.62 -1.31
N ILE A 19 17.34 -2.36 -1.71
CA ILE A 19 17.21 -1.97 -3.14
C ILE A 19 18.44 -1.23 -3.69
N ASP A 20 19.53 -1.13 -2.94
CA ASP A 20 20.72 -0.34 -3.33
C ASP A 20 21.32 -0.75 -4.69
N SER A 21 21.19 -2.02 -5.06
CA SER A 21 21.70 -2.59 -6.30
C SER A 21 20.61 -3.22 -7.18
N LEU A 22 19.36 -2.81 -6.96
CA LEU A 22 18.20 -3.34 -7.68
C LEU A 22 17.46 -2.23 -8.41
N ASP A 23 17.04 -2.53 -9.63
CA ASP A 23 16.07 -1.72 -10.38
C ASP A 23 14.66 -2.14 -9.98
N VAL A 24 13.81 -1.15 -9.67
CA VAL A 24 12.44 -1.38 -9.22
C VAL A 24 11.47 -0.89 -10.28
N LYS A 25 10.68 -1.81 -10.83
CA LYS A 25 9.62 -1.48 -11.79
C LYS A 25 8.25 -1.75 -11.19
N GLU A 26 7.34 -0.78 -11.34
CA GLU A 26 5.96 -0.86 -10.89
C GLU A 26 5.04 -1.23 -12.04
N TYR A 27 4.08 -2.09 -11.76
CA TYR A 27 3.07 -2.56 -12.70
C TYR A 27 1.69 -2.50 -12.07
N LEU A 28 0.69 -2.44 -12.94
CA LEU A 28 -0.72 -2.47 -12.56
C LEU A 28 -1.37 -3.73 -13.13
N MET A 29 -2.05 -4.49 -12.27
CA MET A 29 -2.82 -5.66 -12.71
C MET A 29 -3.98 -5.25 -13.61
N LYS A 30 -4.15 -5.97 -14.70
CA LYS A 30 -5.23 -5.78 -15.66
C LYS A 30 -6.40 -6.71 -15.35
N ASN A 31 -7.54 -6.43 -15.97
CA ASN A 31 -8.68 -7.34 -15.87
C ASN A 31 -8.36 -8.69 -16.55
N GLY A 32 -8.57 -9.77 -15.83
CA GLY A 32 -8.24 -11.14 -16.29
C GLY A 32 -6.84 -11.62 -15.94
N ASP A 33 -5.98 -10.76 -15.36
CA ASP A 33 -4.68 -11.20 -14.87
C ASP A 33 -4.83 -12.20 -13.72
N ASN A 34 -3.95 -13.19 -13.75
CA ASN A 34 -3.77 -14.18 -12.69
C ASN A 34 -2.25 -14.40 -12.47
N PRO A 35 -1.83 -15.05 -11.38
CA PRO A 35 -0.41 -15.22 -11.09
C PRO A 35 0.38 -15.83 -12.26
N ALA A 36 -0.17 -16.86 -12.92
CA ALA A 36 0.51 -17.52 -14.03
C ALA A 36 0.70 -16.60 -15.24
N SER A 37 -0.33 -15.81 -15.60
CA SER A 37 -0.24 -14.83 -16.71
C SER A 37 0.77 -13.72 -16.40
N ILE A 38 0.79 -13.22 -15.15
CA ILE A 38 1.74 -12.19 -14.72
C ILE A 38 3.17 -12.74 -14.80
N PHE A 39 3.45 -13.91 -14.23
CA PHE A 39 4.80 -14.48 -14.25
C PHE A 39 5.25 -14.81 -15.66
N SER A 40 4.37 -15.34 -16.51
CA SER A 40 4.68 -15.54 -17.94
C SER A 40 4.96 -14.22 -18.67
N GLY A 41 4.19 -13.16 -18.38
CA GLY A 41 4.40 -11.81 -18.91
C GLY A 41 5.72 -11.18 -18.45
N LEU A 42 6.23 -11.57 -17.29
CA LEU A 42 7.54 -11.17 -16.76
C LEU A 42 8.71 -12.00 -17.38
N GLY A 43 8.43 -12.92 -18.29
CA GLY A 43 9.46 -13.70 -19.01
C GLY A 43 9.83 -15.03 -18.35
N PHE A 44 9.14 -15.44 -17.29
CA PHE A 44 9.38 -16.75 -16.70
C PHE A 44 8.81 -17.88 -17.58
N SER A 45 9.54 -19.00 -17.68
CA SER A 45 9.03 -20.21 -18.33
C SER A 45 7.78 -20.74 -17.62
N ALA A 46 6.93 -21.48 -18.32
CA ALA A 46 5.71 -22.05 -17.75
C ALA A 46 5.97 -22.89 -16.49
N LEU A 47 7.05 -23.69 -16.47
CA LEU A 47 7.46 -24.47 -15.31
C LEU A 47 7.86 -23.58 -14.12
N LYS A 48 8.62 -22.50 -14.39
CA LYS A 48 9.03 -21.56 -13.32
C LYS A 48 7.84 -20.77 -12.81
N ALA A 49 6.94 -20.31 -13.68
CA ALA A 49 5.71 -19.61 -13.32
C ALA A 49 4.80 -20.46 -12.43
N ASP A 50 4.63 -21.75 -12.75
CA ASP A 50 3.87 -22.70 -11.92
C ASP A 50 4.55 -22.90 -10.55
N SER A 51 5.87 -23.07 -10.53
CA SER A 51 6.63 -23.20 -9.28
C SER A 51 6.49 -21.96 -8.38
N ILE A 52 6.58 -20.75 -8.98
CA ILE A 52 6.40 -19.48 -8.25
C ILE A 52 4.96 -19.40 -7.71
N SER A 53 3.96 -19.71 -8.53
CA SER A 53 2.55 -19.69 -8.14
C SER A 53 2.28 -20.60 -6.95
N ARG A 54 2.78 -21.83 -6.99
CA ARG A 54 2.60 -22.81 -5.89
C ARG A 54 3.30 -22.36 -4.61
N ALA A 55 4.55 -21.91 -4.72
CA ALA A 55 5.33 -21.48 -3.57
C ALA A 55 4.72 -20.24 -2.88
N SER A 56 4.03 -19.38 -3.63
CA SER A 56 3.46 -18.12 -3.11
C SER A 56 1.99 -18.24 -2.68
N THR A 57 1.30 -19.35 -2.89
CA THR A 57 -0.16 -19.50 -2.63
C THR A 57 -0.54 -19.16 -1.18
N HIS A 58 0.32 -19.42 -0.22
CA HIS A 58 0.05 -19.16 1.20
C HIS A 58 0.05 -17.68 1.58
N VAL A 59 0.69 -16.81 0.77
CA VAL A 59 0.74 -15.33 0.97
C VAL A 59 -0.02 -14.57 -0.10
N LEU A 60 -0.14 -15.15 -1.29
CA LEU A 60 -0.78 -14.56 -2.46
C LEU A 60 -1.96 -15.43 -2.91
N ASP A 61 -3.13 -15.19 -2.33
CA ASP A 61 -4.36 -15.88 -2.69
C ASP A 61 -4.85 -15.42 -4.08
N PRO A 62 -4.84 -16.30 -5.10
CA PRO A 62 -5.25 -15.93 -6.46
C PRO A 62 -6.68 -15.38 -6.54
N THR A 63 -7.57 -15.81 -5.62
CA THR A 63 -8.98 -15.41 -5.62
C THR A 63 -9.18 -13.96 -5.14
N LYS A 64 -8.19 -13.40 -4.47
CA LYS A 64 -8.21 -12.02 -3.95
C LYS A 64 -7.55 -11.01 -4.89
N LEU A 65 -6.91 -11.46 -5.95
CA LEU A 65 -6.32 -10.59 -6.94
C LEU A 65 -7.41 -9.85 -7.74
N ARG A 66 -7.19 -8.56 -7.98
CA ARG A 66 -8.13 -7.69 -8.69
C ARG A 66 -7.39 -6.77 -9.64
N ALA A 67 -8.03 -6.42 -10.75
CA ALA A 67 -7.56 -5.35 -11.61
C ALA A 67 -7.36 -4.06 -10.80
N GLY A 68 -6.31 -3.30 -11.10
CA GLY A 68 -5.94 -2.10 -10.37
C GLY A 68 -5.03 -2.33 -9.16
N MET A 69 -4.74 -3.57 -8.77
CA MET A 69 -3.72 -3.86 -7.77
C MET A 69 -2.33 -3.62 -8.35
N HIS A 70 -1.44 -3.03 -7.56
CA HIS A 70 -0.05 -2.81 -7.93
C HIS A 70 0.80 -4.03 -7.61
N TYR A 71 1.78 -4.30 -8.49
CA TYR A 71 2.86 -5.22 -8.19
C TYR A 71 4.19 -4.64 -8.66
N TYR A 72 5.26 -5.06 -8.04
CA TYR A 72 6.60 -4.53 -8.22
C TYR A 72 7.56 -5.66 -8.54
N THR A 73 8.49 -5.43 -9.45
CA THR A 73 9.62 -6.32 -9.69
C THR A 73 10.91 -5.64 -9.27
N PHE A 74 11.82 -6.41 -8.72
CA PHE A 74 13.14 -5.98 -8.30
C PHE A 74 14.16 -6.81 -9.08
N SER A 75 14.84 -6.18 -10.01
CA SER A 75 15.78 -6.82 -10.92
C SER A 75 17.20 -6.36 -10.69
N THR A 76 18.17 -7.19 -11.04
CA THR A 76 19.58 -6.76 -11.06
C THR A 76 19.78 -5.62 -12.07
N VAL A 77 20.73 -4.72 -11.78
CA VAL A 77 21.06 -3.55 -12.62
C VAL A 77 22.01 -3.94 -13.77
N ASP A 78 22.30 -5.22 -13.95
CA ASP A 78 23.13 -5.74 -15.01
C ASP A 78 22.37 -5.91 -16.35
N SER A 79 23.10 -6.24 -17.42
CA SER A 79 22.51 -6.44 -18.74
C SER A 79 21.51 -7.59 -18.85
N LEU A 80 21.44 -8.46 -17.84
CA LEU A 80 20.51 -9.59 -17.81
C LEU A 80 19.16 -9.22 -17.16
N GLU A 81 19.10 -8.10 -16.42
CA GLU A 81 17.89 -7.64 -15.71
C GLU A 81 17.15 -8.79 -14.97
N THR A 82 17.91 -9.64 -14.27
CA THR A 82 17.33 -10.81 -13.62
C THR A 82 16.41 -10.41 -12.46
N ILE A 83 15.14 -10.81 -12.50
CA ILE A 83 14.18 -10.55 -11.43
C ILE A 83 14.58 -11.37 -10.18
N ARG A 84 14.82 -10.67 -9.09
CA ARG A 84 15.23 -11.24 -7.79
C ARG A 84 14.07 -11.32 -6.80
N TYR A 85 13.15 -10.33 -6.85
CA TYR A 85 11.96 -10.31 -6.01
C TYR A 85 10.76 -9.80 -6.79
N ILE A 86 9.57 -10.24 -6.36
CA ILE A 86 8.29 -9.72 -6.83
C ILE A 86 7.44 -9.40 -5.61
N ALA A 87 6.87 -8.19 -5.51
CA ALA A 87 6.00 -7.79 -4.41
C ALA A 87 4.62 -7.40 -4.93
N PHE A 88 3.57 -7.99 -4.37
CA PHE A 88 2.17 -7.66 -4.67
C PHE A 88 1.57 -6.84 -3.53
N ALA A 89 0.99 -5.69 -3.84
CA ALA A 89 0.29 -4.86 -2.88
C ALA A 89 -1.09 -5.45 -2.58
N LYS A 90 -1.28 -6.06 -1.42
CA LYS A 90 -2.58 -6.59 -0.95
C LYS A 90 -3.47 -5.49 -0.40
N SER A 91 -2.85 -4.49 0.23
CA SER A 91 -3.48 -3.27 0.77
C SER A 91 -2.49 -2.10 0.72
N LEU A 92 -2.82 -0.98 1.34
CA LEU A 92 -1.89 0.16 1.48
C LEU A 92 -0.66 -0.18 2.35
N THR A 93 -0.79 -1.18 3.21
CA THR A 93 0.23 -1.56 4.19
C THR A 93 0.77 -2.97 4.01
N ASP A 94 -0.01 -3.86 3.40
CA ASP A 94 0.29 -5.29 3.36
C ASP A 94 0.75 -5.71 1.97
N TYR A 95 1.87 -6.41 1.91
CA TYR A 95 2.49 -6.90 0.68
C TYR A 95 2.77 -8.39 0.79
N ALA A 96 2.56 -9.11 -0.31
CA ALA A 96 3.08 -10.46 -0.50
C ALA A 96 4.38 -10.35 -1.28
N VAL A 97 5.49 -10.78 -0.69
CA VAL A 97 6.83 -10.73 -1.30
C VAL A 97 7.26 -12.14 -1.69
N ILE A 98 7.71 -12.29 -2.91
CA ILE A 98 8.26 -13.52 -3.46
C ILE A 98 9.75 -13.31 -3.67
N ASP A 99 10.56 -14.12 -3.03
CA ASP A 99 12.02 -14.11 -3.12
C ASP A 99 12.49 -15.23 -4.06
N LEU A 100 13.19 -14.82 -5.12
CA LEU A 100 13.73 -15.65 -6.17
C LEU A 100 15.27 -15.69 -6.14
N THR A 101 15.90 -15.21 -5.07
CA THR A 101 17.36 -15.09 -4.98
C THR A 101 18.07 -16.41 -4.71
N GLY A 102 17.40 -17.35 -4.06
CA GLY A 102 17.95 -18.66 -3.70
C GLY A 102 17.60 -19.77 -4.67
N ASP A 103 18.08 -20.98 -4.39
CA ASP A 103 17.72 -22.18 -5.13
C ASP A 103 16.24 -22.58 -4.93
N THR A 104 15.68 -22.19 -3.79
CA THR A 104 14.26 -22.38 -3.45
C THR A 104 13.53 -21.04 -3.51
N ILE A 105 12.30 -21.10 -4.01
CA ILE A 105 11.41 -19.94 -4.03
C ILE A 105 10.81 -19.77 -2.64
N ASN A 106 11.06 -18.63 -2.01
CA ASN A 106 10.45 -18.26 -0.75
C ASN A 106 9.39 -17.19 -0.96
N ALA A 107 8.34 -17.21 -0.14
CA ALA A 107 7.33 -16.15 -0.15
C ALA A 107 6.94 -15.81 1.28
N TYR A 108 6.78 -14.51 1.56
CA TYR A 108 6.44 -14.02 2.90
C TYR A 108 5.57 -12.77 2.83
N GLU A 109 4.89 -12.46 3.92
CA GLU A 109 4.15 -11.21 4.06
C GLU A 109 5.04 -10.12 4.64
N PHE A 110 4.96 -8.93 4.06
CA PHE A 110 5.57 -7.73 4.60
C PHE A 110 4.47 -6.72 4.94
N ASN A 111 4.50 -6.20 6.17
CA ASN A 111 3.58 -5.18 6.64
C ASN A 111 4.34 -3.89 6.88
N LYS A 112 3.95 -2.81 6.19
CA LYS A 112 4.51 -1.48 6.47
C LYS A 112 4.18 -1.06 7.89
N PRO A 113 5.13 -0.55 8.65
CA PRO A 113 4.83 0.02 9.95
C PRO A 113 3.88 1.21 9.79
N ILE A 114 2.77 1.19 10.53
CA ILE A 114 1.82 2.29 10.57
C ILE A 114 2.02 3.12 11.83
N THR A 115 2.01 4.43 11.65
CA THR A 115 2.00 5.37 12.78
C THR A 115 0.60 5.95 12.91
N LEU A 116 -0.06 5.66 14.03
CA LEU A 116 -1.35 6.26 14.35
C LEU A 116 -1.13 7.71 14.78
N LYS A 117 -1.65 8.66 13.99
CA LYS A 117 -1.67 10.08 14.34
C LYS A 117 -3.06 10.46 14.82
N LYS A 118 -3.17 10.91 16.06
CA LYS A 118 -4.41 11.54 16.55
C LYS A 118 -4.44 12.95 15.98
N LYS A 119 -5.56 13.31 15.34
CA LYS A 119 -5.86 14.68 14.93
C LYS A 119 -7.04 15.17 15.77
N TYR A 120 -7.00 16.41 16.15
CA TYR A 120 -8.07 17.10 16.85
C TYR A 120 -8.57 18.23 15.97
N THR A 121 -9.86 18.45 15.94
CA THR A 121 -10.49 19.61 15.32
C THR A 121 -11.72 19.98 16.13
N GLU A 122 -11.91 21.27 16.29
CA GLU A 122 -13.08 21.87 16.96
C GLU A 122 -13.52 23.07 16.15
N GLY A 123 -14.73 23.52 16.36
CA GLY A 123 -15.23 24.72 15.69
C GLY A 123 -16.63 25.09 16.11
N VAL A 124 -16.99 26.35 15.82
CA VAL A 124 -18.34 26.87 15.94
C VAL A 124 -18.96 26.92 14.56
N LEU A 125 -20.15 26.39 14.41
CA LEU A 125 -20.85 26.35 13.14
C LEU A 125 -21.31 27.75 12.71
N ASN A 126 -20.91 28.14 11.53
CA ASN A 126 -21.36 29.30 10.79
C ASN A 126 -21.74 28.94 9.35
N SER A 127 -21.71 27.66 9.04
CA SER A 127 -22.07 27.03 7.79
C SER A 127 -22.21 25.53 8.03
N SER A 128 -22.22 24.71 6.99
CA SER A 128 -22.31 23.24 7.18
C SER A 128 -21.13 22.68 8.00
N LEU A 129 -21.39 21.66 8.80
CA LEU A 129 -20.37 20.95 9.59
C LEU A 129 -19.17 20.52 8.72
N TRP A 130 -19.42 20.07 7.49
CA TRP A 130 -18.39 19.74 6.51
C TRP A 130 -17.44 20.92 6.23
N ASN A 131 -18.01 22.10 5.97
CA ASN A 131 -17.22 23.29 5.65
C ASN A 131 -16.42 23.78 6.86
N VAL A 132 -17.00 23.76 8.04
CA VAL A 132 -16.31 24.20 9.26
C VAL A 132 -15.19 23.26 9.64
N ILE A 133 -15.38 21.93 9.55
CA ILE A 133 -14.31 20.96 9.76
C ILE A 133 -13.16 21.21 8.79
N LYS A 134 -13.45 21.40 7.50
CA LYS A 134 -12.45 21.70 6.46
C LYS A 134 -11.70 23.02 6.74
N ALA A 135 -12.40 24.05 7.12
CA ALA A 135 -11.80 25.36 7.40
C ALA A 135 -10.85 25.32 8.61
N ASN A 136 -11.14 24.45 9.60
CA ASN A 136 -10.30 24.22 10.79
C ASN A 136 -9.22 23.14 10.58
N GLY A 137 -8.92 22.76 9.32
CA GLY A 137 -7.85 21.80 8.99
C GLY A 137 -8.17 20.35 9.30
N GLY A 138 -9.42 20.05 9.67
CA GLY A 138 -9.92 18.69 9.84
C GLY A 138 -10.21 17.99 8.51
N ASP A 139 -10.36 16.66 8.57
CA ASP A 139 -10.83 15.87 7.44
C ASP A 139 -12.36 16.04 7.31
N PRO A 140 -12.88 16.59 6.20
CA PRO A 140 -14.32 16.79 6.02
C PRO A 140 -15.15 15.50 6.13
N TYR A 141 -14.58 14.33 5.78
CA TYR A 141 -15.24 13.04 5.97
C TYR A 141 -15.56 12.73 7.44
N LEU A 142 -14.95 13.45 8.39
CA LEU A 142 -15.31 13.37 9.79
C LEU A 142 -16.78 13.73 10.04
N ALA A 143 -17.35 14.66 9.25
CA ALA A 143 -18.78 15.01 9.35
C ALA A 143 -19.68 13.79 9.11
N ILE A 144 -19.37 12.97 8.10
CA ILE A 144 -20.11 11.73 7.79
C ILE A 144 -19.94 10.74 8.94
N LYS A 145 -18.71 10.53 9.42
CA LYS A 145 -18.45 9.60 10.52
C LYS A 145 -19.15 10.01 11.82
N ILE A 146 -19.18 11.30 12.11
CA ILE A 146 -19.92 11.84 13.27
C ILE A 146 -21.41 11.58 13.11
N SER A 147 -21.98 11.84 11.93
CA SER A 147 -23.40 11.59 11.68
C SER A 147 -23.77 10.10 11.81
N ASP A 148 -22.89 9.20 11.37
CA ASP A 148 -23.10 7.75 11.50
C ASP A 148 -23.08 7.31 12.99
N VAL A 149 -22.14 7.83 13.78
CA VAL A 149 -21.99 7.46 15.20
C VAL A 149 -23.14 8.02 16.04
N TYR A 150 -23.59 9.25 15.76
CA TYR A 150 -24.58 9.96 16.56
C TYR A 150 -25.97 10.03 15.90
N ALA A 151 -26.21 9.25 14.82
CA ALA A 151 -27.46 9.26 14.04
C ALA A 151 -28.74 9.14 14.88
N TRP A 152 -28.70 8.47 16.04
CA TRP A 152 -29.82 8.27 16.93
C TRP A 152 -29.87 9.26 18.09
N GLN A 153 -28.87 10.12 18.25
CA GLN A 153 -28.74 11.04 19.40
C GLN A 153 -28.79 12.51 18.96
N ILE A 154 -28.38 12.82 17.73
CA ILE A 154 -28.29 14.18 17.20
C ILE A 154 -29.02 14.22 15.86
N ASP A 155 -29.98 15.14 15.74
CA ASP A 155 -30.57 15.47 14.44
C ASP A 155 -29.64 16.44 13.68
N PHE A 156 -28.87 15.89 12.75
CA PHE A 156 -27.94 16.65 11.95
C PHE A 156 -28.61 17.63 10.97
N PHE A 157 -29.93 17.52 10.76
CA PHE A 157 -30.70 18.51 9.99
C PHE A 157 -31.15 19.71 10.82
N ASP A 158 -31.13 19.61 12.15
CA ASP A 158 -31.49 20.70 13.08
C ASP A 158 -30.26 21.40 13.69
N ILE A 159 -29.05 21.12 13.22
CA ILE A 159 -27.83 21.81 13.62
C ILE A 159 -27.90 23.28 13.15
N LYS A 160 -27.61 24.20 14.07
CA LYS A 160 -27.76 25.66 13.87
C LYS A 160 -26.41 26.39 13.91
N ASP A 161 -26.41 27.58 13.32
CA ASP A 161 -25.31 28.52 13.49
C ASP A 161 -25.13 28.84 14.99
N GLY A 162 -23.88 28.74 15.44
CA GLY A 162 -23.50 28.89 16.84
C GLY A 162 -23.31 27.58 17.62
N ASP A 163 -23.76 26.44 17.09
CA ASP A 163 -23.44 25.14 17.69
C ASP A 163 -21.94 24.85 17.54
N SER A 164 -21.39 24.06 18.46
CA SER A 164 -19.97 23.71 18.49
C SER A 164 -19.75 22.21 18.47
N PHE A 165 -18.61 21.79 17.95
CA PHE A 165 -18.16 20.41 17.94
C PHE A 165 -16.71 20.31 18.37
#